data_00e4675107c2bd3bb197287ea5cf7865
#
_entry.id   00e4675107c2bd3bb197287ea5cf7865
#
_cell.length_a   1.000
_cell.length_b   1.000
_cell.length_c   1.000
_cell.angle_alpha   90.00
_cell.angle_beta   90.00
_cell.angle_gamma   90.00
#
_symmetry.space_group_name_H-M   'P 1'
#
loop_
_entity.id
_entity.type
_entity.pdbx_description
1 polymer ?
#
loop_
_entity_poly.entity_id
_entity_poly.type
_entity_poly.pdbx_seq_one_letter_code
_entity_poly.pdbx_strand_id
1 'polypeptide(L)'
;MLYHQGQTTLSRLVTLLHGFGLSISEREVQRCLTDQQEYFLDEARDVLRAGLQGARWVSTDDTGARHQAKNGFCTQIGNESFTWFGTRSSKNRLNFLDLLRAGHTDYVLNAAAYDYMRDRGLSAPLIARLAAQPETIFLDQTAWSAQLERLGFTALSIAPDPVTIATEGAIWGSIVAHEFLRDTVVLSDDAGQFNIGLHARCWVHAERLVHKLDTFTDQHRAAQQRVRGLIWRFYADLKAYRIAPTAKRSLVARFN
;
A
#
# COMPACT_ATOMS: atom_id res chain seq x y z
N MET A 1 -21.34 -13.60 6.49
CA MET A 1 -22.21 -12.46 6.11
C MET A 1 -22.75 -11.73 7.35
N LEU A 2 -23.61 -12.32 8.21
CA LEU A 2 -24.25 -11.60 9.33
C LEU A 2 -23.24 -10.94 10.29
N TYR A 3 -22.17 -11.63 10.67
CA TYR A 3 -21.15 -11.09 11.57
C TYR A 3 -20.31 -9.98 10.90
N HIS A 4 -19.69 -10.26 9.77
CA HIS A 4 -18.75 -9.32 9.14
C HIS A 4 -19.44 -8.18 8.39
N GLN A 5 -20.45 -8.47 7.55
CA GLN A 5 -21.15 -7.45 6.76
C GLN A 5 -22.33 -6.83 7.51
N GLY A 6 -23.09 -7.66 8.24
CA GLY A 6 -24.26 -7.22 9.00
C GLY A 6 -23.93 -6.63 10.37
N GLN A 7 -22.64 -6.58 10.75
CA GLN A 7 -22.18 -6.07 12.06
C GLN A 7 -22.95 -6.65 13.27
N THR A 8 -23.42 -7.89 13.11
CA THR A 8 -24.14 -8.58 14.18
C THR A 8 -23.14 -9.03 15.24
N THR A 9 -23.35 -8.64 16.49
CA THR A 9 -22.48 -9.10 17.59
C THR A 9 -22.57 -10.62 17.77
N LEU A 10 -21.52 -11.23 18.33
CA LEU A 10 -21.45 -12.67 18.56
C LEU A 10 -22.66 -13.16 19.38
N SER A 11 -22.98 -12.47 20.46
CA SER A 11 -24.12 -12.80 21.33
C SER A 11 -25.49 -12.75 20.60
N ARG A 12 -25.69 -11.73 19.75
CA ARG A 12 -26.90 -11.65 18.91
C ARG A 12 -26.98 -12.77 17.88
N LEU A 13 -25.83 -13.14 17.31
CA LEU A 13 -25.75 -14.25 16.36
C LEU A 13 -26.13 -15.56 17.03
N VAL A 14 -25.62 -15.83 18.23
CA VAL A 14 -26.00 -17.00 19.03
C VAL A 14 -27.49 -17.00 19.33
N THR A 15 -28.06 -15.87 19.76
CA THR A 15 -29.51 -15.74 20.01
C THR A 15 -30.32 -16.06 18.74
N LEU A 16 -29.88 -15.59 17.59
CA LEU A 16 -30.52 -15.88 16.30
C LEU A 16 -30.48 -17.39 15.98
N LEU A 17 -29.30 -18.02 16.14
CA LEU A 17 -29.13 -19.46 15.91
C LEU A 17 -29.97 -20.31 16.85
N HIS A 18 -30.09 -19.93 18.14
CA HIS A 18 -30.98 -20.57 19.08
C HIS A 18 -32.47 -20.44 18.65
N GLY A 19 -32.83 -19.27 18.08
CA GLY A 19 -34.17 -19.05 17.52
C GLY A 19 -34.51 -19.97 16.34
N PHE A 20 -33.48 -20.45 15.60
CA PHE A 20 -33.64 -21.48 14.57
C PHE A 20 -33.55 -22.91 15.09
N GLY A 21 -33.49 -23.10 16.42
CA GLY A 21 -33.39 -24.42 17.04
C GLY A 21 -31.98 -25.02 17.06
N LEU A 22 -30.96 -24.25 16.75
CA LEU A 22 -29.56 -24.71 16.80
C LEU A 22 -28.98 -24.49 18.20
N SER A 23 -28.64 -25.57 18.90
CA SER A 23 -27.94 -25.50 20.19
C SER A 23 -26.44 -25.33 19.96
N ILE A 24 -25.95 -24.11 20.08
CA ILE A 24 -24.56 -23.74 19.84
C ILE A 24 -24.09 -22.69 20.84
N SER A 25 -22.87 -22.83 21.37
CA SER A 25 -22.27 -21.89 22.30
C SER A 25 -21.62 -20.70 21.58
N GLU A 26 -21.45 -19.58 22.29
CA GLU A 26 -20.68 -18.43 21.78
C GLU A 26 -19.27 -18.81 21.32
N ARG A 27 -18.60 -19.69 22.07
CA ARG A 27 -17.25 -20.18 21.74
C ARG A 27 -17.23 -20.97 20.43
N GLU A 28 -18.23 -21.80 20.18
CA GLU A 28 -18.34 -22.56 18.93
C GLU A 28 -18.60 -21.63 17.74
N VAL A 29 -19.49 -20.66 17.90
CA VAL A 29 -19.72 -19.65 16.84
C VAL A 29 -18.44 -18.85 16.58
N GLN A 30 -17.71 -18.46 17.63
CA GLN A 30 -16.43 -17.78 17.49
C GLN A 30 -15.42 -18.64 16.71
N ARG A 31 -15.30 -19.93 17.04
CA ARG A 31 -14.42 -20.86 16.32
C ARG A 31 -14.80 -20.98 14.85
N CYS A 32 -16.08 -21.06 14.52
CA CYS A 32 -16.53 -21.04 13.12
C CYS A 32 -16.14 -19.75 12.37
N LEU A 33 -15.94 -18.65 13.09
CA LEU A 33 -15.52 -17.37 12.50
C LEU A 33 -14.00 -17.18 12.43
N THR A 34 -13.22 -17.94 13.22
CA THR A 34 -11.78 -17.72 13.37
C THR A 34 -10.92 -18.93 12.97
N ASP A 35 -11.47 -20.14 13.03
CA ASP A 35 -10.71 -21.34 12.70
C ASP A 35 -10.81 -21.69 11.20
N GLN A 36 -9.81 -22.37 10.67
CA GLN A 36 -9.77 -22.85 9.27
C GLN A 36 -9.96 -21.73 8.23
N GLN A 37 -9.33 -20.58 8.48
CA GLN A 37 -9.39 -19.44 7.56
C GLN A 37 -8.33 -19.46 6.47
N GLU A 38 -7.42 -20.44 6.46
CA GLU A 38 -6.31 -20.53 5.52
C GLU A 38 -6.79 -20.47 4.07
N TYR A 39 -7.87 -21.18 3.76
CA TYR A 39 -8.47 -21.16 2.41
C TYR A 39 -8.91 -19.74 1.98
N PHE A 40 -9.55 -18.99 2.88
CA PHE A 40 -9.97 -17.61 2.59
C PHE A 40 -8.78 -16.66 2.49
N LEU A 41 -7.72 -16.90 3.26
CA LEU A 41 -6.48 -16.11 3.18
C LEU A 41 -5.74 -16.37 1.87
N ASP A 42 -5.74 -17.60 1.37
CA ASP A 42 -5.17 -17.96 0.09
C ASP A 42 -5.95 -17.32 -1.06
N GLU A 43 -7.28 -17.43 -1.04
CA GLU A 43 -8.15 -16.75 -2.01
C GLU A 43 -7.95 -15.22 -1.99
N ALA A 44 -7.86 -14.61 -0.81
CA ALA A 44 -7.59 -13.19 -0.68
C ALA A 44 -6.23 -12.79 -1.28
N ARG A 45 -5.19 -13.63 -1.12
CA ARG A 45 -3.89 -13.44 -1.78
C ARG A 45 -3.99 -13.54 -3.29
N ASP A 46 -4.75 -14.50 -3.80
CA ASP A 46 -4.94 -14.67 -5.25
C ASP A 46 -5.70 -13.49 -5.86
N VAL A 47 -6.69 -12.93 -5.16
CA VAL A 47 -7.36 -11.67 -5.54
C VAL A 47 -6.35 -10.53 -5.61
N LEU A 48 -5.48 -10.39 -4.62
CA LEU A 48 -4.43 -9.37 -4.63
C LEU A 48 -3.46 -9.57 -5.80
N ARG A 49 -2.98 -10.78 -6.03
CA ARG A 49 -2.09 -11.13 -7.16
C ARG A 49 -2.69 -10.75 -8.50
N ALA A 50 -3.91 -11.22 -8.76
CA ALA A 50 -4.63 -10.90 -10.00
C ALA A 50 -4.83 -9.39 -10.16
N GLY A 51 -5.17 -8.71 -9.07
CA GLY A 51 -5.32 -7.26 -9.04
C GLY A 51 -4.03 -6.51 -9.36
N LEU A 52 -2.90 -6.88 -8.74
CA LEU A 52 -1.59 -6.25 -8.97
C LEU A 52 -1.01 -6.53 -10.36
N GLN A 53 -1.34 -7.67 -10.97
CA GLN A 53 -0.92 -8.02 -12.33
C GLN A 53 -1.74 -7.30 -13.41
N GLY A 54 -3.05 -7.15 -13.21
CA GLY A 54 -3.97 -6.66 -14.25
C GLY A 54 -4.39 -5.19 -14.11
N ALA A 55 -4.16 -4.55 -12.96
CA ALA A 55 -4.65 -3.21 -12.71
C ALA A 55 -3.81 -2.14 -13.41
N ARG A 56 -4.47 -1.18 -14.07
CA ARG A 56 -3.81 0.05 -14.55
C ARG A 56 -3.53 1.05 -13.44
N TRP A 57 -4.26 0.98 -12.37
CA TRP A 57 -4.07 1.79 -11.16
C TRP A 57 -4.63 1.07 -9.94
N VAL A 58 -4.07 1.36 -8.79
CA VAL A 58 -4.58 0.96 -7.48
C VAL A 58 -4.60 2.17 -6.56
N SER A 59 -5.65 2.31 -5.76
CA SER A 59 -5.63 3.22 -4.61
C SER A 59 -5.11 2.49 -3.40
N THR A 60 -4.39 3.20 -2.55
CA THR A 60 -3.95 2.68 -1.26
C THR A 60 -4.10 3.74 -0.18
N ASP A 61 -4.49 3.32 1.00
CA ASP A 61 -4.61 4.15 2.19
C ASP A 61 -4.42 3.27 3.44
N ASP A 62 -3.97 3.89 4.54
CA ASP A 62 -3.75 3.23 5.83
C ASP A 62 -4.72 3.77 6.87
N THR A 63 -5.32 2.88 7.62
CA THR A 63 -6.08 3.23 8.83
C THR A 63 -5.47 2.57 10.06
N GLY A 64 -5.53 3.26 11.20
CA GLY A 64 -5.13 2.68 12.48
C GLY A 64 -6.04 1.52 12.86
N ALA A 65 -5.46 0.41 13.24
CA ALA A 65 -6.15 -0.77 13.75
C ALA A 65 -5.52 -1.16 15.09
N ARG A 66 -6.31 -1.19 16.16
CA ARG A 66 -5.81 -1.55 17.49
C ARG A 66 -6.31 -2.95 17.87
N HIS A 67 -5.39 -3.84 18.20
CA HIS A 67 -5.70 -5.20 18.62
C HIS A 67 -4.84 -5.59 19.83
N GLN A 68 -5.47 -6.17 20.87
CA GLN A 68 -4.79 -6.59 22.11
C GLN A 68 -3.89 -5.50 22.70
N ALA A 69 -4.42 -4.27 22.81
CA ALA A 69 -3.71 -3.07 23.30
C ALA A 69 -2.46 -2.66 22.49
N LYS A 70 -2.15 -3.33 21.36
CA LYS A 70 -1.07 -2.95 20.43
C LYS A 70 -1.63 -2.16 19.25
N ASN A 71 -0.87 -1.19 18.80
CA ASN A 71 -1.20 -0.47 17.57
C ASN A 71 -0.85 -1.34 16.36
N GLY A 72 -1.73 -1.33 15.38
CA GLY A 72 -1.50 -1.89 14.06
C GLY A 72 -2.05 -0.94 13.00
N PHE A 73 -1.81 -1.24 11.76
CA PHE A 73 -2.26 -0.45 10.63
C PHE A 73 -2.81 -1.38 9.56
N CYS A 74 -4.05 -1.11 9.17
CA CYS A 74 -4.70 -1.82 8.09
C CYS A 74 -4.54 -1.02 6.81
N THR A 75 -3.84 -1.59 5.84
CA THR A 75 -3.64 -0.99 4.51
C THR A 75 -4.69 -1.55 3.56
N GLN A 76 -5.43 -0.66 2.90
CA GLN A 76 -6.31 -0.99 1.79
C GLN A 76 -5.54 -0.88 0.48
N ILE A 77 -5.70 -1.85 -0.43
CA ILE A 77 -5.17 -1.83 -1.79
C ILE A 77 -6.30 -2.25 -2.73
N GLY A 78 -6.61 -1.45 -3.76
CA GLY A 78 -7.67 -1.83 -4.69
C GLY A 78 -8.05 -0.75 -5.69
N ASN A 79 -9.03 -1.07 -6.52
CA ASN A 79 -9.66 -0.18 -7.48
C ASN A 79 -11.14 -0.54 -7.64
N GLU A 80 -11.76 -0.18 -8.77
CA GLU A 80 -13.15 -0.53 -9.08
C GLU A 80 -13.42 -2.04 -9.24
N SER A 81 -12.38 -2.86 -9.44
CA SER A 81 -12.52 -4.30 -9.72
C SER A 81 -12.25 -5.18 -8.51
N PHE A 82 -11.41 -4.72 -7.58
CA PHE A 82 -11.07 -5.48 -6.38
C PHE A 82 -10.73 -4.56 -5.20
N THR A 83 -10.86 -5.10 -4.00
CA THR A 83 -10.39 -4.46 -2.77
C THR A 83 -9.78 -5.52 -1.87
N TRP A 84 -8.57 -5.25 -1.40
CA TRP A 84 -7.84 -6.11 -0.49
C TRP A 84 -7.37 -5.33 0.74
N PHE A 85 -7.27 -6.01 1.87
CA PHE A 85 -6.84 -5.43 3.14
C PHE A 85 -5.75 -6.27 3.77
N GLY A 86 -4.69 -5.61 4.24
CA GLY A 86 -3.61 -6.24 4.99
C GLY A 86 -3.20 -5.45 6.21
N THR A 87 -2.96 -6.13 7.32
CA THR A 87 -2.57 -5.49 8.59
C THR A 87 -1.09 -5.71 8.89
N ARG A 88 -0.41 -4.64 9.30
CA ARG A 88 0.98 -4.64 9.75
C ARG A 88 1.12 -3.87 11.06
N SER A 89 2.23 -4.08 11.76
CA SER A 89 2.52 -3.44 13.05
C SER A 89 2.95 -1.98 12.93
N SER A 90 3.40 -1.54 11.77
CA SER A 90 3.85 -0.16 11.55
C SER A 90 3.62 0.32 10.12
N LYS A 91 3.53 1.66 9.96
CA LYS A 91 3.43 2.38 8.68
C LYS A 91 4.82 2.66 8.13
N ASN A 92 5.56 1.66 7.71
CA ASN A 92 6.82 1.86 7.03
C ASN A 92 6.79 1.29 5.61
N ARG A 93 7.72 1.71 4.77
CA ARG A 93 7.77 1.29 3.37
C ARG A 93 8.08 -0.20 3.22
N LEU A 94 8.91 -0.77 4.07
CA LEU A 94 9.18 -2.20 4.06
C LEU A 94 7.91 -3.02 4.24
N ASN A 95 7.06 -2.64 5.21
CA ASN A 95 5.78 -3.31 5.42
C ASN A 95 4.81 -3.12 4.24
N PHE A 96 4.81 -1.97 3.60
CA PHE A 96 3.99 -1.74 2.41
C PHE A 96 4.48 -2.58 1.22
N LEU A 97 5.78 -2.58 0.94
CA LEU A 97 6.37 -3.44 -0.09
C LEU A 97 6.13 -4.93 0.18
N ASP A 98 6.19 -5.34 1.46
CA ASP A 98 5.87 -6.71 1.86
C ASP A 98 4.40 -7.09 1.58
N LEU A 99 3.45 -6.16 1.73
CA LEU A 99 2.07 -6.39 1.32
C LEU A 99 1.95 -6.57 -0.21
N LEU A 100 2.67 -5.75 -0.97
CA LEU A 100 2.65 -5.79 -2.44
C LEU A 100 3.32 -7.03 -3.04
N ARG A 101 4.14 -7.76 -2.27
CA ARG A 101 4.62 -9.08 -2.70
C ARG A 101 3.53 -10.16 -2.75
N ALA A 102 2.33 -9.87 -2.24
CA ALA A 102 1.17 -10.76 -2.29
C ALA A 102 1.47 -12.21 -1.82
N GLY A 103 2.25 -12.31 -0.73
CA GLY A 103 2.63 -13.58 -0.09
C GLY A 103 3.91 -14.24 -0.63
N HIS A 104 4.60 -13.66 -1.62
CA HIS A 104 5.95 -14.08 -1.97
C HIS A 104 6.95 -13.66 -0.90
N THR A 105 8.00 -14.45 -0.68
CA THR A 105 9.00 -14.23 0.38
C THR A 105 10.40 -13.94 -0.16
N ASP A 106 10.59 -14.09 -1.46
CA ASP A 106 11.87 -13.96 -2.14
C ASP A 106 12.34 -12.50 -2.23
N TYR A 107 13.65 -12.34 -2.32
CA TYR A 107 14.35 -11.06 -2.57
C TYR A 107 15.10 -11.20 -3.89
N VAL A 108 14.95 -10.25 -4.79
CA VAL A 108 15.50 -10.36 -6.15
C VAL A 108 16.34 -9.13 -6.49
N LEU A 109 17.57 -9.37 -6.92
CA LEU A 109 18.50 -8.37 -7.43
C LEU A 109 18.43 -8.33 -8.97
N ASN A 110 17.60 -7.44 -9.51
CA ASN A 110 17.45 -7.19 -10.94
C ASN A 110 17.62 -5.69 -11.25
N ALA A 111 17.46 -5.31 -12.50
CA ALA A 111 17.58 -3.90 -12.91
C ALA A 111 16.65 -2.98 -12.10
N ALA A 112 15.39 -3.39 -11.87
CA ALA A 112 14.42 -2.61 -11.10
C ALA A 112 14.85 -2.43 -9.63
N ALA A 113 15.45 -3.47 -9.01
CA ALA A 113 16.00 -3.39 -7.67
C ALA A 113 17.14 -2.35 -7.58
N TYR A 114 18.06 -2.37 -8.54
CA TYR A 114 19.19 -1.43 -8.55
C TYR A 114 18.77 -0.01 -8.87
N ASP A 115 17.78 0.19 -9.76
CA ASP A 115 17.20 1.51 -10.05
C ASP A 115 16.55 2.08 -8.79
N TYR A 116 15.72 1.28 -8.10
CA TYR A 116 15.13 1.65 -6.83
C TYR A 116 16.18 2.07 -5.79
N MET A 117 17.24 1.27 -5.62
CA MET A 117 18.31 1.57 -4.66
C MET A 117 19.01 2.89 -4.99
N ARG A 118 19.26 3.19 -6.28
CA ARG A 118 19.84 4.47 -6.73
C ARG A 118 18.93 5.66 -6.42
N ASP A 119 17.67 5.54 -6.75
CA ASP A 119 16.66 6.59 -6.52
C ASP A 119 16.47 6.88 -5.03
N ARG A 120 16.69 5.87 -4.18
CA ARG A 120 16.63 5.99 -2.71
C ARG A 120 17.94 6.43 -2.08
N GLY A 121 18.99 6.66 -2.86
CA GLY A 121 20.27 7.20 -2.42
C GLY A 121 21.25 6.17 -1.85
N LEU A 122 21.10 4.88 -2.17
CA LEU A 122 22.14 3.90 -1.85
C LEU A 122 23.40 4.22 -2.68
N SER A 123 24.55 4.24 -2.02
CA SER A 123 25.79 4.65 -2.69
C SER A 123 26.20 3.67 -3.80
N ALA A 124 26.76 4.21 -4.89
CA ALA A 124 27.18 3.43 -6.03
C ALA A 124 28.15 2.27 -5.68
N PRO A 125 29.12 2.41 -4.76
CA PRO A 125 29.96 1.30 -4.32
C PRO A 125 29.19 0.13 -3.68
N LEU A 126 28.15 0.43 -2.91
CA LEU A 126 27.32 -0.61 -2.29
C LEU A 126 26.46 -1.33 -3.34
N ILE A 127 25.88 -0.59 -4.29
CA ILE A 127 25.15 -1.19 -5.41
C ILE A 127 26.07 -2.07 -6.25
N ALA A 128 27.27 -1.60 -6.58
CA ALA A 128 28.26 -2.38 -7.33
C ALA A 128 28.65 -3.67 -6.59
N ARG A 129 28.77 -3.63 -5.26
CA ARG A 129 29.05 -4.80 -4.43
C ARG A 129 27.95 -5.85 -4.50
N LEU A 130 26.68 -5.42 -4.50
CA LEU A 130 25.53 -6.31 -4.70
C LEU A 130 25.52 -6.88 -6.12
N ALA A 131 25.73 -6.04 -7.13
CA ALA A 131 25.68 -6.43 -8.55
C ALA A 131 26.83 -7.37 -8.96
N ALA A 132 27.96 -7.36 -8.25
CA ALA A 132 29.10 -8.26 -8.49
C ALA A 132 28.86 -9.69 -7.99
N GLN A 133 27.74 -9.98 -7.30
CA GLN A 133 27.47 -11.31 -6.79
C GLN A 133 26.80 -12.17 -7.85
N PRO A 134 27.14 -13.49 -7.91
CA PRO A 134 26.50 -14.40 -8.85
C PRO A 134 25.06 -14.74 -8.46
N GLU A 135 24.75 -14.73 -7.16
CA GLU A 135 23.42 -15.01 -6.64
C GLU A 135 22.57 -13.74 -6.66
N THR A 136 21.45 -13.83 -7.35
CA THR A 136 20.52 -12.70 -7.55
C THR A 136 19.13 -12.94 -6.99
N ILE A 137 18.85 -14.17 -6.50
CA ILE A 137 17.55 -14.55 -5.92
C ILE A 137 17.80 -15.20 -4.55
N PHE A 138 17.16 -14.68 -3.52
CA PHE A 138 17.20 -15.17 -2.15
C PHE A 138 15.80 -15.57 -1.73
N LEU A 139 15.62 -16.80 -1.25
CA LEU A 139 14.31 -17.41 -1.02
C LEU A 139 13.51 -16.77 0.10
N ASP A 140 14.21 -16.21 1.09
CA ASP A 140 13.60 -15.62 2.28
C ASP A 140 14.48 -14.55 2.94
N GLN A 141 13.94 -13.95 4.00
CA GLN A 141 14.64 -12.92 4.77
C GLN A 141 15.95 -13.43 5.39
N THR A 142 16.02 -14.70 5.78
CA THR A 142 17.22 -15.29 6.40
C THR A 142 18.37 -15.31 5.39
N ALA A 143 18.11 -15.85 4.20
CA ALA A 143 19.09 -15.89 3.10
C ALA A 143 19.52 -14.48 2.68
N TRP A 144 18.57 -13.53 2.59
CA TRP A 144 18.87 -12.14 2.27
C TRP A 144 19.73 -11.46 3.34
N SER A 145 19.39 -11.63 4.62
CA SER A 145 20.16 -11.04 5.73
C SER A 145 21.59 -11.57 5.78
N ALA A 146 21.77 -12.89 5.60
CA ALA A 146 23.10 -13.51 5.53
C ALA A 146 23.94 -12.94 4.38
N GLN A 147 23.30 -12.64 3.23
CA GLN A 147 23.97 -12.00 2.10
C GLN A 147 24.44 -10.58 2.46
N LEU A 148 23.60 -9.78 3.08
CA LEU A 148 23.96 -8.43 3.49
C LEU A 148 25.10 -8.43 4.51
N GLU A 149 25.08 -9.33 5.48
CA GLU A 149 26.17 -9.51 6.47
C GLU A 149 27.49 -9.88 5.77
N ARG A 150 27.46 -10.89 4.87
CA ARG A 150 28.62 -11.32 4.09
C ARG A 150 29.23 -10.18 3.28
N LEU A 151 28.40 -9.27 2.80
CA LEU A 151 28.82 -8.09 2.05
C LEU A 151 29.19 -6.89 2.95
N GLY A 152 29.13 -7.04 4.27
CA GLY A 152 29.50 -6.00 5.22
C GLY A 152 28.54 -4.81 5.22
N PHE A 153 27.25 -5.03 4.91
CA PHE A 153 26.23 -4.02 5.11
C PHE A 153 25.95 -3.85 6.60
N THR A 154 26.03 -2.63 7.08
CA THR A 154 25.77 -2.30 8.49
C THR A 154 24.58 -1.37 8.58
N ALA A 155 23.61 -1.72 9.43
CA ALA A 155 22.48 -0.85 9.72
C ALA A 155 22.94 0.42 10.44
N LEU A 156 22.37 1.54 10.04
CA LEU A 156 22.62 2.85 10.64
C LEU A 156 21.41 3.29 11.45
N SER A 157 21.65 3.99 12.54
CA SER A 157 20.60 4.59 13.37
C SER A 157 20.00 5.87 12.75
N ILE A 158 20.61 6.38 11.68
CA ILE A 158 20.18 7.60 10.98
C ILE A 158 19.89 7.25 9.50
N ALA A 159 18.89 7.92 8.93
CA ALA A 159 18.56 7.81 7.50
C ALA A 159 19.56 8.59 6.63
N PRO A 160 19.86 8.08 5.42
CA PRO A 160 19.36 6.82 4.85
C PRO A 160 20.14 5.59 5.35
N ASP A 161 19.42 4.58 5.84
CA ASP A 161 20.02 3.32 6.26
C ASP A 161 20.25 2.38 5.04
N PRO A 162 21.50 1.98 4.77
CA PRO A 162 21.81 1.18 3.57
C PRO A 162 21.19 -0.22 3.60
N VAL A 163 21.04 -0.84 4.77
CA VAL A 163 20.39 -2.15 4.92
C VAL A 163 18.91 -2.05 4.54
N THR A 164 18.23 -1.03 5.05
CA THR A 164 16.82 -0.76 4.72
C THR A 164 16.64 -0.52 3.23
N ILE A 165 17.46 0.36 2.61
CA ILE A 165 17.32 0.67 1.19
C ILE A 165 17.62 -0.55 0.30
N ALA A 166 18.65 -1.33 0.63
CA ALA A 166 18.97 -2.56 -0.10
C ALA A 166 17.82 -3.57 0.00
N THR A 167 17.23 -3.72 1.19
CA THR A 167 16.10 -4.62 1.44
C THR A 167 14.84 -4.17 0.70
N GLU A 168 14.49 -2.88 0.76
CA GLU A 168 13.40 -2.29 -0.02
C GLU A 168 13.59 -2.55 -1.52
N GLY A 169 14.81 -2.33 -2.03
CA GLY A 169 15.14 -2.54 -3.44
C GLY A 169 15.02 -4.01 -3.86
N ALA A 170 15.50 -4.95 -3.04
CA ALA A 170 15.40 -6.38 -3.35
C ALA A 170 13.94 -6.88 -3.29
N ILE A 171 13.11 -6.35 -2.38
CA ILE A 171 11.67 -6.61 -2.37
C ILE A 171 10.99 -6.03 -3.62
N TRP A 172 11.36 -4.81 -4.01
CA TRP A 172 10.87 -4.20 -5.26
C TRP A 172 11.25 -5.02 -6.48
N GLY A 173 12.48 -5.55 -6.51
CA GLY A 173 12.92 -6.48 -7.53
C GLY A 173 12.07 -7.75 -7.61
N SER A 174 11.68 -8.32 -6.46
CA SER A 174 10.75 -9.45 -6.37
C SER A 174 9.36 -9.09 -6.93
N ILE A 175 8.79 -7.94 -6.51
CA ILE A 175 7.49 -7.45 -7.00
C ILE A 175 7.47 -7.39 -8.53
N VAL A 176 8.52 -6.82 -9.13
CA VAL A 176 8.63 -6.68 -10.59
C VAL A 176 8.87 -8.04 -11.27
N ALA A 177 9.67 -8.94 -10.66
CA ALA A 177 9.92 -10.28 -11.18
C ALA A 177 8.64 -11.14 -11.23
N HIS A 178 7.73 -10.95 -10.28
CA HIS A 178 6.42 -11.58 -10.26
C HIS A 178 5.37 -10.85 -11.13
N GLU A 179 5.81 -9.90 -11.96
CA GLU A 179 4.97 -9.14 -12.90
C GLU A 179 3.93 -8.22 -12.23
N PHE A 180 4.11 -7.89 -10.95
CA PHE A 180 3.25 -6.96 -10.25
C PHE A 180 3.65 -5.51 -10.56
N LEU A 181 2.66 -4.63 -10.63
CA LEU A 181 2.82 -3.16 -10.75
C LEU A 181 3.68 -2.68 -11.93
N ARG A 182 3.77 -3.40 -13.04
CA ARG A 182 4.63 -3.05 -14.19
C ARG A 182 4.38 -1.62 -14.70
N ASP A 183 3.11 -1.30 -15.02
CA ASP A 183 2.66 0.00 -15.51
C ASP A 183 1.51 0.55 -14.66
N THR A 184 1.40 0.06 -13.43
CA THR A 184 0.30 0.37 -12.53
C THR A 184 0.60 1.66 -11.78
N VAL A 185 -0.33 2.61 -11.84
CA VAL A 185 -0.25 3.83 -11.04
C VAL A 185 -0.72 3.55 -9.61
N VAL A 186 0.13 3.81 -8.63
CA VAL A 186 -0.24 3.78 -7.20
C VAL A 186 -0.78 5.16 -6.80
N LEU A 187 -2.06 5.24 -6.48
CA LEU A 187 -2.73 6.46 -6.04
C LEU A 187 -2.86 6.46 -4.52
N SER A 188 -2.26 7.42 -3.85
CA SER A 188 -2.35 7.53 -2.38
C SER A 188 -2.40 8.99 -1.91
N ASP A 189 -2.41 9.20 -0.60
CA ASP A 189 -2.01 10.46 0.01
C ASP A 189 -0.49 10.71 -0.19
N ASP A 190 0.06 11.76 0.44
CA ASP A 190 1.49 12.10 0.35
C ASP A 190 2.34 11.36 1.42
N ALA A 191 1.85 10.28 2.01
CA ALA A 191 2.60 9.52 2.99
C ALA A 191 3.77 8.77 2.33
N GLY A 192 4.96 8.95 2.91
CA GLY A 192 6.22 8.53 2.28
C GLY A 192 6.36 7.04 2.00
N GLN A 193 5.62 6.17 2.72
CA GLN A 193 5.63 4.72 2.49
C GLN A 193 5.03 4.33 1.13
N PHE A 194 4.09 5.12 0.60
CA PHE A 194 3.40 4.83 -0.66
C PHE A 194 4.13 5.34 -1.90
N ASN A 195 5.19 6.13 -1.73
CA ASN A 195 5.96 6.67 -2.84
C ASN A 195 6.87 5.59 -3.45
N ILE A 196 6.29 4.76 -4.31
CA ILE A 196 6.93 3.66 -5.04
C ILE A 196 6.42 3.62 -6.49
N GLY A 197 7.24 3.14 -7.42
CA GLY A 197 6.87 2.98 -8.82
C GLY A 197 6.26 4.24 -9.44
N LEU A 198 5.18 4.07 -10.20
CA LEU A 198 4.41 5.18 -10.77
C LEU A 198 3.43 5.73 -9.72
N HIS A 199 3.88 6.68 -8.91
CA HIS A 199 3.08 7.23 -7.83
C HIS A 199 2.30 8.49 -8.24
N ALA A 200 1.00 8.51 -7.95
CA ALA A 200 0.10 9.65 -8.11
C ALA A 200 -0.52 10.06 -6.77
N ARG A 201 -0.68 11.38 -6.57
CA ARG A 201 -1.23 11.92 -5.33
C ARG A 201 -2.72 12.16 -5.44
N CYS A 202 -3.44 11.86 -4.37
CA CYS A 202 -4.88 12.01 -4.29
C CYS A 202 -5.31 13.48 -4.19
N TRP A 203 -6.16 13.94 -5.10
CA TRP A 203 -6.72 15.29 -5.10
C TRP A 203 -7.55 15.62 -3.85
N VAL A 204 -8.23 14.64 -3.28
CA VAL A 204 -9.00 14.81 -2.03
C VAL A 204 -8.06 15.15 -0.88
N HIS A 205 -6.90 14.49 -0.79
CA HIS A 205 -5.91 14.79 0.25
C HIS A 205 -5.25 16.14 0.02
N ALA A 206 -4.94 16.52 -1.22
CA ALA A 206 -4.43 17.85 -1.54
C ALA A 206 -5.41 18.97 -1.13
N GLU A 207 -6.70 18.80 -1.42
CA GLU A 207 -7.73 19.76 -1.00
C GLU A 207 -7.86 19.83 0.52
N ARG A 208 -7.80 18.68 1.23
CA ARG A 208 -7.83 18.64 2.69
C ARG A 208 -6.68 19.41 3.33
N LEU A 209 -5.49 19.43 2.73
CA LEU A 209 -4.37 20.24 3.22
C LEU A 209 -4.70 21.72 3.15
N VAL A 210 -5.26 22.19 2.03
CA VAL A 210 -5.71 23.59 1.88
C VAL A 210 -6.83 23.89 2.87
N HIS A 211 -7.80 22.97 3.04
CA HIS A 211 -8.91 23.15 3.97
C HIS A 211 -8.45 23.30 5.44
N LYS A 212 -7.38 22.64 5.83
CA LYS A 212 -6.81 22.67 7.20
C LYS A 212 -5.98 23.91 7.50
N LEU A 213 -5.71 24.77 6.52
CA LEU A 213 -4.98 26.01 6.78
C LEU A 213 -5.79 26.94 7.69
N ASP A 214 -5.15 27.44 8.72
CA ASP A 214 -5.76 28.41 9.63
C ASP A 214 -6.10 29.71 8.89
N THR A 215 -7.31 30.21 9.11
CA THR A 215 -7.81 31.43 8.48
C THR A 215 -8.22 32.44 9.56
N PHE A 216 -7.44 33.49 9.72
CA PHE A 216 -7.64 34.49 10.78
C PHE A 216 -8.50 35.69 10.35
N THR A 217 -8.66 35.90 9.04
CA THR A 217 -9.41 37.03 8.47
C THR A 217 -10.39 36.55 7.40
N ASP A 218 -11.39 37.39 7.07
CA ASP A 218 -12.30 37.10 5.96
C ASP A 218 -11.57 37.01 4.62
N GLN A 219 -10.50 37.78 4.45
CA GLN A 219 -9.65 37.72 3.26
C GLN A 219 -8.95 36.35 3.15
N HIS A 220 -8.44 35.82 4.24
CA HIS A 220 -7.83 34.48 4.26
C HIS A 220 -8.87 33.40 3.95
N ARG A 221 -10.07 33.48 4.52
CA ARG A 221 -11.18 32.58 4.23
C ARG A 221 -11.58 32.61 2.75
N ALA A 222 -11.70 33.80 2.19
CA ALA A 222 -12.03 33.98 0.76
C ALA A 222 -10.92 33.41 -0.15
N ALA A 223 -9.65 33.60 0.18
CA ALA A 223 -8.51 33.03 -0.55
C ALA A 223 -8.50 31.50 -0.50
N GLN A 224 -8.68 30.91 0.69
CA GLN A 224 -8.79 29.47 0.88
C GLN A 224 -9.92 28.87 0.04
N GLN A 225 -11.12 29.46 0.11
CA GLN A 225 -12.29 29.04 -0.68
C GLN A 225 -12.02 29.09 -2.19
N ARG A 226 -11.33 30.13 -2.65
CA ARG A 226 -10.94 30.29 -4.06
C ARG A 226 -10.03 29.15 -4.52
N VAL A 227 -8.98 28.83 -3.73
CA VAL A 227 -8.03 27.75 -4.07
C VAL A 227 -8.73 26.39 -4.07
N ARG A 228 -9.56 26.10 -3.05
CA ARG A 228 -10.36 24.88 -3.01
C ARG A 228 -11.28 24.75 -4.22
N GLY A 229 -11.94 25.87 -4.62
CA GLY A 229 -12.76 25.91 -5.82
C GLY A 229 -11.98 25.68 -7.12
N LEU A 230 -10.71 26.14 -7.20
CA LEU A 230 -9.82 25.85 -8.33
C LEU A 230 -9.48 24.36 -8.41
N ILE A 231 -9.12 23.73 -7.30
CA ILE A 231 -8.81 22.29 -7.22
C ILE A 231 -9.99 21.47 -7.75
N TRP A 232 -11.21 21.73 -7.26
CA TRP A 232 -12.38 20.94 -7.65
C TRP A 232 -12.83 21.18 -9.09
N ARG A 233 -12.69 22.40 -9.60
CA ARG A 233 -12.94 22.67 -11.03
C ARG A 233 -11.94 21.93 -11.91
N PHE A 234 -10.65 21.97 -11.57
CA PHE A 234 -9.63 21.26 -12.32
C PHE A 234 -9.87 19.74 -12.28
N TYR A 235 -10.24 19.21 -11.12
CA TYR A 235 -10.59 17.78 -10.97
C TYR A 235 -11.81 17.39 -11.83
N ALA A 236 -12.82 18.23 -11.91
CA ALA A 236 -13.97 18.01 -12.79
C ALA A 236 -13.55 18.01 -14.28
N ASP A 237 -12.67 18.92 -14.68
CA ASP A 237 -12.14 18.97 -16.05
C ASP A 237 -11.29 17.71 -16.38
N LEU A 238 -10.52 17.19 -15.43
CA LEU A 238 -9.80 15.92 -15.61
C LEU A 238 -10.75 14.75 -15.79
N LYS A 239 -11.85 14.69 -15.04
CA LYS A 239 -12.89 13.67 -15.23
C LYS A 239 -13.55 13.77 -16.60
N ALA A 240 -13.87 14.98 -17.04
CA ALA A 240 -14.44 15.22 -18.37
C ALA A 240 -13.46 14.82 -19.48
N TYR A 241 -12.17 15.12 -19.31
CA TYR A 241 -11.11 14.71 -20.24
C TYR A 241 -10.97 13.18 -20.34
N ARG A 242 -11.15 12.45 -19.25
CA ARG A 242 -11.14 10.97 -19.25
C ARG A 242 -12.22 10.40 -20.17
N ILE A 243 -13.39 11.04 -20.21
CA ILE A 243 -14.54 10.61 -21.03
C ILE A 243 -14.37 11.03 -22.49
N ALA A 244 -13.92 12.29 -22.71
CA ALA A 244 -13.74 12.87 -24.04
C ALA A 244 -12.39 13.61 -24.12
N PRO A 245 -11.27 12.96 -24.50
CA PRO A 245 -9.93 13.52 -24.48
C PRO A 245 -9.71 14.52 -25.62
N THR A 246 -10.20 15.74 -25.48
CA THR A 246 -10.13 16.80 -26.52
C THR A 246 -9.13 17.92 -26.24
N ALA A 247 -8.63 18.09 -25.02
CA ALA A 247 -7.94 19.32 -24.64
C ALA A 247 -6.73 19.12 -23.71
N LYS A 248 -5.87 18.11 -23.95
CA LYS A 248 -4.69 17.84 -23.10
C LYS A 248 -3.80 19.06 -22.91
N ARG A 249 -3.50 19.81 -23.98
CA ARG A 249 -2.63 21.00 -23.92
C ARG A 249 -3.22 22.10 -23.03
N SER A 250 -4.53 22.31 -23.13
CA SER A 250 -5.24 23.30 -22.31
C SER A 250 -5.24 22.93 -20.83
N LEU A 251 -5.41 21.64 -20.49
CA LEU A 251 -5.34 21.15 -19.10
C LEU A 251 -3.94 21.34 -18.53
N VAL A 252 -2.90 20.97 -19.27
CA VAL A 252 -1.51 21.15 -18.85
C VAL A 252 -1.17 22.62 -18.61
N ALA A 253 -1.58 23.51 -19.53
CA ALA A 253 -1.36 24.95 -19.38
C ALA A 253 -2.08 25.59 -18.19
N ARG A 254 -3.19 25.01 -17.75
CA ARG A 254 -3.94 25.47 -16.56
C ARG A 254 -3.39 24.92 -15.25
N PHE A 255 -2.65 23.82 -15.30
CA PHE A 255 -2.02 23.22 -14.12
C PHE A 255 -0.70 23.92 -13.74
N ASN A 256 0.05 24.38 -14.72
CA ASN A 256 1.31 25.14 -14.55
C ASN A 256 1.02 26.62 -14.29
#